data_e83142e663af1709b0f4f05b439d6452
#
_entry.id   e83142e663af1709b0f4f05b439d6452
#
_cell.length_a   1.000
_cell.length_b   1.000
_cell.length_c   1.000
_cell.angle_alpha   90.00
_cell.angle_beta   90.00
_cell.angle_gamma   90.00
#
_symmetry.space_group_name_H-M   'P 1'
#
loop_
_entity.id
_entity.type
_entity.pdbx_description
1 polymer ?
#
loop_
_entity_poly.entity_id
_entity_poly.type
_entity_poly.pdbx_seq_one_letter_code
_entity_poly.pdbx_strand_id
1 'polypeptide(L)'
;GLVGSEMCIRDSIQAKGDGSDASGYIVTDKQYENFELSWDWKLSKGGNSGMLYHVVERPQFAVPYVTGPEYQLIDEPNFPEPLEEWQKLGVDYAMHLPDKAKMKVNPQGEWNNSKIVFDNGHVEHWLNGIKVVEYERNNQMWKALVAGSKYADWPNFGEGKEGHILLQDHGDEVHFKNIKIKELD
;
A
#
# COMPACT_ATOMS: atom_id res chain seq x y z
N GLY A 1 21.67 22.54 7.32
CA GLY A 1 21.57 21.11 7.47
C GLY A 1 20.26 20.60 6.90
N LEU A 2 20.32 19.66 5.97
CA LEU A 2 19.14 18.94 5.49
C LEU A 2 18.65 18.04 6.63
N VAL A 3 17.55 18.39 7.24
CA VAL A 3 16.85 17.54 8.21
C VAL A 3 15.94 16.63 7.40
N GLY A 4 16.18 15.33 7.45
CA GLY A 4 15.43 14.29 6.80
C GLY A 4 16.13 13.71 5.55
N SER A 5 16.38 12.40 5.54
CA SER A 5 16.84 11.71 4.34
C SER A 5 15.67 11.50 3.39
N GLU A 6 15.76 12.03 2.18
CA GLU A 6 14.78 11.83 1.12
C GLU A 6 15.36 10.83 0.11
N MET A 7 14.67 9.71 -0.12
CA MET A 7 14.99 8.78 -1.20
C MET A 7 14.01 9.00 -2.36
N CYS A 8 14.52 9.10 -3.57
CA CYS A 8 13.72 9.30 -4.77
C CYS A 8 14.18 8.36 -5.89
N ILE A 9 13.24 7.54 -6.39
CA ILE A 9 13.42 6.78 -7.63
C ILE A 9 12.80 7.61 -8.76
N ARG A 10 13.65 8.13 -9.66
CA ARG A 10 13.23 8.99 -10.79
C ARG A 10 12.79 8.19 -12.02
N ASP A 11 13.31 6.97 -12.16
CA ASP A 11 12.99 6.08 -13.27
C ASP A 11 11.69 5.30 -12.98
N SER A 12 11.09 4.75 -14.02
CA SER A 12 9.89 3.93 -13.87
C SER A 12 10.26 2.47 -13.56
N ILE A 13 9.50 1.85 -12.66
CA ILE A 13 9.47 0.42 -12.42
C ILE A 13 8.23 -0.12 -13.14
N GLN A 14 8.37 -1.21 -13.86
CA GLN A 14 7.27 -1.88 -14.52
C GLN A 14 7.27 -3.37 -14.16
N ALA A 15 6.16 -3.84 -13.59
CA ALA A 15 5.82 -5.26 -13.61
C ALA A 15 5.14 -5.56 -14.94
N LYS A 16 5.57 -6.62 -15.62
CA LYS A 16 5.11 -6.88 -17.00
C LYS A 16 3.80 -7.64 -17.09
N GLY A 17 3.34 -8.23 -15.99
CA GLY A 17 2.13 -9.02 -15.95
C GLY A 17 2.25 -10.29 -16.80
N ASP A 18 2.72 -11.37 -16.20
CA ASP A 18 2.78 -12.67 -16.87
C ASP A 18 1.57 -13.57 -16.52
N GLY A 19 0.62 -13.03 -15.77
CA GLY A 19 -0.57 -13.74 -15.28
C GLY A 19 -0.28 -14.77 -14.20
N SER A 20 0.93 -14.78 -13.64
CA SER A 20 1.29 -15.72 -12.57
C SER A 20 1.22 -15.04 -11.20
N ASP A 21 0.58 -15.71 -10.23
CA ASP A 21 0.64 -15.31 -8.83
C ASP A 21 2.01 -15.59 -8.18
N ALA A 22 2.96 -16.13 -8.94
CA ALA A 22 4.34 -16.40 -8.51
C ALA A 22 5.25 -15.17 -8.65
N SER A 23 4.65 -14.02 -8.75
CA SER A 23 5.28 -12.73 -8.92
C SER A 23 6.17 -12.37 -7.75
N GLY A 24 7.23 -11.67 -8.07
CA GLY A 24 8.18 -11.16 -7.09
C GLY A 24 7.62 -9.94 -6.37
N TYR A 25 8.25 -9.62 -5.26
CA TYR A 25 8.05 -8.38 -4.57
C TYR A 25 9.31 -7.53 -4.68
N ILE A 26 9.15 -6.22 -4.87
CA ILE A 26 10.26 -5.28 -4.74
C ILE A 26 10.18 -4.69 -3.33
N VAL A 27 11.23 -4.86 -2.57
CA VAL A 27 11.32 -4.46 -1.16
C VAL A 27 12.45 -3.44 -1.00
N THR A 28 12.27 -2.44 -0.17
CA THR A 28 13.35 -1.51 0.18
C THR A 28 14.42 -2.21 1.02
N ASP A 29 15.70 -1.89 0.82
CA ASP A 29 16.78 -2.36 1.70
C ASP A 29 16.67 -1.77 3.10
N LYS A 30 16.23 -0.52 3.20
CA LYS A 30 16.04 0.20 4.45
C LYS A 30 14.65 -0.02 5.02
N GLN A 31 14.54 -0.06 6.34
CA GLN A 31 13.29 -0.02 7.10
C GLN A 31 12.98 1.42 7.52
N TYR A 32 11.70 1.71 7.66
CA TYR A 32 11.19 3.04 8.01
C TYR A 32 10.21 2.92 9.19
N GLU A 33 10.31 3.82 10.15
CA GLU A 33 9.38 3.93 11.28
C GLU A 33 8.29 4.96 10.95
N ASN A 34 8.64 6.25 10.91
CA ASN A 34 7.74 7.33 10.54
C ASN A 34 8.14 7.89 9.17
N PHE A 35 7.18 8.06 8.29
CA PHE A 35 7.48 8.47 6.91
C PHE A 35 6.30 9.11 6.19
N GLU A 36 6.62 9.88 5.16
CA GLU A 36 5.73 10.22 4.07
C GLU A 36 6.24 9.54 2.80
N LEU A 37 5.44 8.64 2.22
CA LEU A 37 5.73 7.92 0.99
C LEU A 37 4.77 8.37 -0.09
N SER A 38 5.27 8.85 -1.22
CA SER A 38 4.45 9.20 -2.39
C SER A 38 4.95 8.48 -3.63
N TRP A 39 4.04 8.15 -4.54
CA TRP A 39 4.34 7.52 -5.81
C TRP A 39 3.28 7.82 -6.85
N ASP A 40 3.68 7.78 -8.12
CA ASP A 40 2.76 7.73 -9.23
C ASP A 40 2.62 6.30 -9.72
N TRP A 41 1.41 5.91 -10.08
CA TRP A 41 1.10 4.58 -10.56
C TRP A 41 0.11 4.59 -11.73
N LYS A 42 0.17 3.54 -12.53
CA LYS A 42 -0.73 3.29 -13.66
C LYS A 42 -0.92 1.79 -13.81
N LEU A 43 -2.17 1.32 -13.87
CA LEU A 43 -2.53 -0.07 -14.03
C LEU A 43 -2.95 -0.39 -15.47
N SER A 44 -2.75 -1.63 -15.89
CA SER A 44 -3.44 -2.22 -17.03
C SER A 44 -4.94 -2.36 -16.76
N LYS A 45 -5.71 -2.69 -17.79
CA LYS A 45 -7.13 -2.94 -17.65
C LYS A 45 -7.39 -4.14 -16.73
N GLY A 46 -8.19 -3.91 -15.69
CA GLY A 46 -8.49 -4.91 -14.66
C GLY A 46 -7.29 -5.24 -13.74
N GLY A 47 -6.21 -4.45 -13.81
CA GLY A 47 -4.99 -4.72 -13.05
C GLY A 47 -5.15 -4.56 -11.55
N ASN A 48 -4.34 -5.34 -10.81
CA ASN A 48 -4.26 -5.38 -9.36
C ASN A 48 -2.80 -5.26 -8.90
N SER A 49 -2.58 -4.50 -7.86
CA SER A 49 -1.29 -4.31 -7.20
C SER A 49 -1.50 -3.73 -5.79
N GLY A 50 -0.42 -3.47 -5.07
CA GLY A 50 -0.48 -2.87 -3.75
C GLY A 50 0.84 -2.22 -3.34
N MET A 51 0.73 -1.27 -2.43
CA MET A 51 1.86 -0.70 -1.71
C MET A 51 1.75 -1.09 -0.25
N LEU A 52 2.64 -2.00 0.20
CA LEU A 52 2.66 -2.45 1.57
C LEU A 52 3.73 -1.67 2.35
N TYR A 53 3.49 -1.48 3.62
CA TYR A 53 4.40 -0.74 4.50
C TYR A 53 4.52 -1.43 5.86
N HIS A 54 5.62 -1.13 6.58
CA HIS A 54 6.01 -1.82 7.82
C HIS A 54 6.07 -3.34 7.67
N VAL A 55 6.47 -3.79 6.48
CA VAL A 55 6.67 -5.21 6.21
C VAL A 55 7.89 -5.70 6.98
N VAL A 56 7.73 -6.79 7.72
CA VAL A 56 8.79 -7.42 8.51
C VAL A 56 9.17 -8.74 7.86
N GLU A 57 10.38 -8.82 7.34
CA GLU A 57 10.94 -10.06 6.80
C GLU A 57 11.53 -10.91 7.92
N ARG A 58 10.99 -12.10 8.11
CA ARG A 58 11.54 -13.11 9.06
C ARG A 58 11.34 -14.50 8.50
N PRO A 59 12.22 -15.47 8.81
CA PRO A 59 12.15 -16.83 8.30
C PRO A 59 10.83 -17.57 8.60
N GLN A 60 10.11 -17.17 9.66
CA GLN A 60 8.82 -17.77 10.03
C GLN A 60 7.65 -17.28 9.18
N PHE A 61 7.80 -16.21 8.42
CA PHE A 61 6.75 -15.69 7.54
C PHE A 61 6.96 -16.21 6.13
N ALA A 62 5.98 -16.95 5.62
CA ALA A 62 6.05 -17.56 4.29
C ALA A 62 6.03 -16.51 3.17
N VAL A 63 5.37 -15.38 3.41
CA VAL A 63 5.20 -14.29 2.45
C VAL A 63 5.22 -12.94 3.17
N PRO A 64 5.76 -11.90 2.54
CA PRO A 64 5.96 -10.60 3.21
C PRO A 64 4.67 -9.89 3.60
N TYR A 65 3.59 -10.06 2.85
CA TYR A 65 2.31 -9.39 3.11
C TYR A 65 1.57 -9.85 4.38
N VAL A 66 2.08 -10.89 5.06
CA VAL A 66 1.50 -11.36 6.34
C VAL A 66 1.70 -10.37 7.48
N THR A 67 2.60 -9.41 7.34
CA THR A 67 3.00 -8.55 8.45
C THR A 67 2.68 -7.09 8.26
N GLY A 68 2.55 -6.61 7.02
CA GLY A 68 2.39 -5.19 6.69
C GLY A 68 1.00 -4.83 6.19
N PRO A 69 0.42 -3.69 6.64
CA PRO A 69 -0.77 -3.12 6.02
C PRO A 69 -0.55 -2.77 4.55
N GLU A 70 -1.62 -2.75 3.78
CA GLU A 70 -1.59 -2.56 2.34
C GLU A 70 -2.48 -1.41 1.89
N TYR A 71 -1.91 -0.47 1.15
CA TYR A 71 -2.65 0.46 0.30
C TYR A 71 -3.01 -0.25 -1.00
N GLN A 72 -4.28 -0.58 -1.21
CA GLN A 72 -4.76 -1.30 -2.39
C GLN A 72 -4.72 -0.46 -3.66
N LEU A 73 -4.20 -1.05 -4.73
CA LEU A 73 -4.20 -0.50 -6.08
C LEU A 73 -4.96 -1.47 -7.00
N ILE A 74 -6.10 -1.04 -7.53
CA ILE A 74 -6.95 -1.90 -8.37
C ILE A 74 -7.76 -1.08 -9.37
N ASP A 75 -7.90 -1.58 -10.59
CA ASP A 75 -8.80 -1.01 -11.60
C ASP A 75 -10.21 -1.57 -11.40
N GLU A 76 -10.94 -1.03 -10.41
CA GLU A 76 -12.28 -1.51 -10.01
C GLU A 76 -13.26 -1.63 -11.18
N PRO A 77 -13.39 -0.63 -12.10
CA PRO A 77 -14.39 -0.69 -13.15
C PRO A 77 -14.21 -1.84 -14.16
N ASN A 78 -12.98 -2.33 -14.28
CA ASN A 78 -12.63 -3.35 -15.26
C ASN A 78 -12.16 -4.66 -14.60
N PHE A 79 -12.19 -4.76 -13.29
CA PHE A 79 -11.80 -5.99 -12.59
C PHE A 79 -12.79 -7.12 -12.96
N PRO A 80 -12.30 -8.32 -13.29
CA PRO A 80 -13.15 -9.38 -13.86
C PRO A 80 -14.15 -9.97 -12.87
N GLU A 81 -13.92 -9.83 -11.57
CA GLU A 81 -14.74 -10.39 -10.51
C GLU A 81 -15.39 -9.29 -9.66
N PRO A 82 -16.56 -9.55 -9.03
CA PRO A 82 -17.13 -8.63 -8.08
C PRO A 82 -16.19 -8.39 -6.90
N LEU A 83 -15.96 -7.12 -6.56
CA LEU A 83 -15.13 -6.72 -5.43
C LEU A 83 -15.98 -6.36 -4.22
N GLU A 84 -15.60 -6.90 -3.08
CA GLU A 84 -16.09 -6.42 -1.79
C GLU A 84 -15.52 -5.01 -1.51
N GLU A 85 -16.20 -4.23 -0.68
CA GLU A 85 -15.80 -2.86 -0.38
C GLU A 85 -14.37 -2.74 0.17
N TRP A 86 -13.94 -3.72 0.94
CA TRP A 86 -12.61 -3.78 1.55
C TRP A 86 -11.47 -4.22 0.60
N GLN A 87 -11.80 -4.55 -0.66
CA GLN A 87 -10.85 -4.92 -1.71
C GLN A 87 -10.61 -3.79 -2.72
N LYS A 88 -11.33 -2.68 -2.59
CA LYS A 88 -11.36 -1.60 -3.58
C LYS A 88 -10.16 -0.65 -3.46
N LEU A 89 -10.01 0.20 -4.47
CA LEU A 89 -8.90 1.15 -4.56
C LEU A 89 -8.79 2.04 -3.32
N GLY A 90 -7.57 2.22 -2.83
CA GLY A 90 -7.22 3.17 -1.78
C GLY A 90 -7.56 2.71 -0.36
N VAL A 91 -8.21 1.56 -0.18
CA VAL A 91 -8.46 0.99 1.15
C VAL A 91 -7.14 0.69 1.88
N ASP A 92 -7.16 0.70 3.20
CA ASP A 92 -6.27 -0.12 4.01
C ASP A 92 -6.89 -1.53 3.98
N TYR A 93 -6.29 -2.42 3.19
CA TYR A 93 -6.89 -3.67 2.72
C TYR A 93 -7.48 -4.50 3.86
N ALA A 94 -8.74 -4.89 3.72
CA ALA A 94 -9.54 -5.63 4.70
C ALA A 94 -9.77 -4.92 6.05
N MET A 95 -9.37 -3.64 6.20
CA MET A 95 -9.41 -2.90 7.46
C MET A 95 -10.25 -1.61 7.36
N HIS A 96 -9.71 -0.59 6.69
CA HIS A 96 -10.33 0.74 6.63
C HIS A 96 -10.77 1.11 5.22
N LEU A 97 -12.02 1.56 5.11
CA LEU A 97 -12.60 1.97 3.83
C LEU A 97 -12.30 3.45 3.54
N PRO A 98 -12.10 3.81 2.27
CA PRO A 98 -11.90 5.19 1.88
C PRO A 98 -13.22 5.98 1.88
N ASP A 99 -13.12 7.29 2.05
CA ASP A 99 -14.21 8.22 1.80
C ASP A 99 -14.44 8.35 0.28
N LYS A 100 -15.29 7.48 -0.27
CA LYS A 100 -15.57 7.42 -1.71
C LYS A 100 -16.11 8.72 -2.29
N ALA A 101 -16.82 9.52 -1.48
CA ALA A 101 -17.37 10.79 -1.94
C ALA A 101 -16.27 11.81 -2.28
N LYS A 102 -15.10 11.66 -1.70
CA LYS A 102 -13.93 12.51 -1.96
C LYS A 102 -13.01 11.98 -3.04
N MET A 103 -13.07 10.69 -3.36
CA MET A 103 -12.14 10.08 -4.31
C MET A 103 -12.26 10.68 -5.71
N LYS A 104 -11.12 11.00 -6.30
CA LYS A 104 -10.99 11.36 -7.71
C LYS A 104 -9.93 10.47 -8.33
N VAL A 105 -10.36 9.56 -9.19
CA VAL A 105 -9.50 8.60 -9.88
C VAL A 105 -9.39 8.99 -11.34
N ASN A 106 -8.17 9.06 -11.87
CA ASN A 106 -7.96 9.24 -13.30
C ASN A 106 -8.29 7.94 -14.04
N PRO A 107 -8.78 8.02 -15.28
CA PRO A 107 -9.17 6.83 -16.05
C PRO A 107 -8.08 5.78 -16.14
N GLN A 108 -8.50 4.54 -16.37
CA GLN A 108 -7.61 3.41 -16.61
C GLN A 108 -6.59 3.73 -17.71
N GLY A 109 -5.33 3.40 -17.48
CA GLY A 109 -4.21 3.71 -18.35
C GLY A 109 -3.61 5.11 -18.17
N GLU A 110 -4.21 5.96 -17.35
CA GLU A 110 -3.65 7.25 -16.94
C GLU A 110 -2.92 7.15 -15.59
N TRP A 111 -2.00 8.10 -15.38
CA TRP A 111 -1.25 8.16 -14.13
C TRP A 111 -2.11 8.72 -13.00
N ASN A 112 -2.08 8.04 -11.86
CA ASN A 112 -2.59 8.50 -10.58
C ASN A 112 -1.43 8.70 -9.62
N ASN A 113 -1.63 9.56 -8.63
CA ASN A 113 -0.69 9.77 -7.53
C ASN A 113 -1.31 9.26 -6.24
N SER A 114 -0.53 8.52 -5.46
CA SER A 114 -0.91 8.13 -4.10
C SER A 114 0.16 8.53 -3.09
N LYS A 115 -0.27 8.66 -1.85
CA LYS A 115 0.62 8.95 -0.74
C LYS A 115 0.13 8.23 0.52
N ILE A 116 1.07 7.72 1.30
CA ILE A 116 0.88 7.25 2.67
C ILE A 116 1.65 8.18 3.59
N VAL A 117 1.01 8.64 4.65
CA VAL A 117 1.68 9.27 5.80
C VAL A 117 1.54 8.31 6.96
N PHE A 118 2.66 7.99 7.59
CA PHE A 118 2.70 7.24 8.83
C PHE A 118 3.51 8.04 9.86
N ASP A 119 2.85 8.49 10.90
CA ASP A 119 3.45 9.31 11.95
C ASP A 119 2.99 8.83 13.34
N ASN A 120 3.88 8.19 14.10
CA ASN A 120 3.64 7.72 15.46
C ASN A 120 2.32 6.93 15.65
N GLY A 121 1.95 6.12 14.62
CA GLY A 121 0.73 5.32 14.62
C GLY A 121 -0.48 5.98 13.95
N HIS A 122 -0.43 7.28 13.69
CA HIS A 122 -1.37 7.97 12.83
C HIS A 122 -1.10 7.64 11.37
N VAL A 123 -2.13 7.20 10.63
CA VAL A 123 -2.00 6.76 9.24
C VAL A 123 -2.98 7.49 8.35
N GLU A 124 -2.49 7.96 7.21
CA GLU A 124 -3.30 8.58 6.19
C GLU A 124 -3.03 7.95 4.82
N HIS A 125 -4.07 7.65 4.06
CA HIS A 125 -3.99 7.36 2.63
C HIS A 125 -4.51 8.54 1.82
N TRP A 126 -3.76 8.91 0.80
CA TRP A 126 -4.09 10.01 -0.11
C TRP A 126 -4.15 9.50 -1.55
N LEU A 127 -5.10 10.00 -2.32
CA LEU A 127 -5.26 9.71 -3.74
C LEU A 127 -5.46 11.03 -4.50
N ASN A 128 -4.60 11.29 -5.48
CA ASN A 128 -4.61 12.51 -6.31
C ASN A 128 -4.76 13.80 -5.48
N GLY A 129 -3.99 13.89 -4.38
CA GLY A 129 -3.96 15.06 -3.50
C GLY A 129 -5.12 15.15 -2.49
N ILE A 130 -5.98 14.13 -2.40
CA ILE A 130 -7.12 14.11 -1.49
C ILE A 130 -6.93 12.99 -0.45
N LYS A 131 -7.05 13.32 0.84
CA LYS A 131 -7.03 12.32 1.91
C LYS A 131 -8.31 11.48 1.86
N VAL A 132 -8.16 10.17 1.70
CA VAL A 132 -9.28 9.23 1.50
C VAL A 132 -9.45 8.24 2.65
N VAL A 133 -8.38 7.93 3.38
CA VAL A 133 -8.41 7.09 4.60
C VAL A 133 -7.61 7.80 5.68
N GLU A 134 -8.06 7.66 6.93
CA GLU A 134 -7.35 8.15 8.13
C GLU A 134 -7.69 7.26 9.32
N TYR A 135 -6.68 6.82 10.05
CA TYR A 135 -6.87 5.98 11.23
C TYR A 135 -5.68 5.99 12.19
N GLU A 136 -5.91 5.50 13.39
CA GLU A 136 -4.86 5.28 14.40
C GLU A 136 -4.56 3.78 14.51
N ARG A 137 -3.33 3.38 14.18
CA ARG A 137 -2.85 2.01 14.33
C ARG A 137 -2.60 1.67 15.81
N ASN A 138 -2.79 0.40 16.17
CA ASN A 138 -2.54 -0.15 17.50
C ASN A 138 -3.48 0.30 18.63
N ASN A 139 -4.47 1.13 18.33
CA ASN A 139 -5.54 1.43 19.28
C ASN A 139 -6.53 0.25 19.39
N GLN A 140 -7.52 0.36 20.29
CA GLN A 140 -8.52 -0.69 20.50
C GLN A 140 -9.39 -0.96 19.26
N MET A 141 -9.72 0.11 18.51
CA MET A 141 -10.52 -0.01 17.28
C MET A 141 -9.75 -0.80 16.22
N TRP A 142 -8.49 -0.45 16.01
CA TRP A 142 -7.63 -1.15 15.05
C TRP A 142 -7.48 -2.63 15.40
N LYS A 143 -7.23 -2.95 16.69
CA LYS A 143 -7.16 -4.34 17.17
C LYS A 143 -8.46 -5.12 16.97
N ALA A 144 -9.62 -4.47 17.15
CA ALA A 144 -10.91 -5.08 16.90
C ALA A 144 -11.13 -5.35 15.40
N LEU A 145 -10.70 -4.45 14.51
CA LEU A 145 -10.74 -4.66 13.07
C LEU A 145 -9.84 -5.83 12.65
N VAL A 146 -8.60 -5.91 13.14
CA VAL A 146 -7.72 -7.06 12.88
C VAL A 146 -8.40 -8.36 13.30
N ALA A 147 -8.93 -8.42 14.53
CA ALA A 147 -9.60 -9.61 15.04
C ALA A 147 -10.87 -10.01 14.27
N GLY A 148 -11.52 -9.06 13.60
CA GLY A 148 -12.70 -9.29 12.75
C GLY A 148 -12.39 -9.48 11.27
N SER A 149 -11.14 -9.40 10.85
CA SER A 149 -10.70 -9.50 9.46
C SER A 149 -10.03 -10.84 9.14
N LYS A 150 -9.61 -11.00 7.89
CA LYS A 150 -8.78 -12.15 7.46
C LYS A 150 -7.43 -12.24 8.19
N TYR A 151 -7.03 -11.18 8.88
CA TYR A 151 -5.76 -11.10 9.61
C TYR A 151 -5.85 -11.62 11.04
N ALA A 152 -7.03 -12.07 11.51
CA ALA A 152 -7.24 -12.52 12.88
C ALA A 152 -6.25 -13.61 13.33
N ASP A 153 -5.90 -14.52 12.40
CA ASP A 153 -4.97 -15.62 12.65
C ASP A 153 -3.54 -15.34 12.19
N TRP A 154 -3.24 -14.10 11.75
CA TRP A 154 -1.91 -13.73 11.27
C TRP A 154 -1.09 -13.14 12.43
N PRO A 155 -0.05 -13.84 12.87
CA PRO A 155 0.73 -13.39 14.01
C PRO A 155 1.48 -12.10 13.67
N ASN A 156 1.34 -11.11 14.54
CA ASN A 156 2.03 -9.82 14.46
C ASN A 156 1.65 -8.94 13.25
N PHE A 157 0.47 -9.14 12.65
CA PHE A 157 0.01 -8.27 11.57
C PHE A 157 -0.04 -6.82 12.02
N GLY A 158 0.69 -5.96 11.30
CA GLY A 158 0.76 -4.52 11.56
C GLY A 158 1.40 -4.11 12.90
N GLU A 159 2.07 -5.01 13.62
CA GLU A 159 2.70 -4.70 14.92
C GLU A 159 4.12 -4.14 14.78
N GLY A 160 4.72 -4.22 13.60
CA GLY A 160 6.06 -3.69 13.35
C GLY A 160 6.13 -2.19 13.66
N LYS A 161 7.11 -1.78 14.48
CA LYS A 161 7.40 -0.37 14.75
C LYS A 161 8.00 0.30 13.52
N GLU A 162 8.89 -0.42 12.87
CA GLU A 162 9.54 -0.10 11.61
C GLU A 162 9.42 -1.30 10.66
N GLY A 163 9.60 -1.07 9.39
CA GLY A 163 9.58 -2.14 8.40
C GLY A 163 9.87 -1.63 7.00
N HIS A 164 9.94 -2.58 6.10
CA HIS A 164 10.18 -2.30 4.68
C HIS A 164 8.94 -1.75 4.00
N ILE A 165 9.16 -1.00 2.92
CA ILE A 165 8.15 -0.69 1.92
C ILE A 165 8.23 -1.75 0.83
N LEU A 166 7.07 -2.23 0.37
CA LEU A 166 6.98 -3.30 -0.60
C LEU A 166 6.03 -2.91 -1.74
N LEU A 167 6.49 -3.10 -2.98
CA LEU A 167 5.67 -3.03 -4.19
C LEU A 167 5.21 -4.44 -4.53
N GLN A 168 3.89 -4.63 -4.64
CA GLN A 168 3.32 -5.92 -5.01
C GLN A 168 3.23 -6.06 -6.52
N ASP A 169 3.76 -7.16 -7.04
CA ASP A 169 3.43 -7.69 -8.35
C ASP A 169 2.37 -8.79 -8.18
N HIS A 170 1.18 -8.58 -8.68
CA HIS A 170 0.05 -9.52 -8.61
C HIS A 170 -0.19 -10.25 -9.94
N GLY A 171 0.82 -10.28 -10.81
CA GLY A 171 0.73 -10.89 -12.13
C GLY A 171 0.11 -9.99 -13.20
N ASP A 172 -0.27 -8.77 -12.86
CA ASP A 172 -0.81 -7.77 -13.77
C ASP A 172 0.23 -6.73 -14.16
N GLU A 173 0.05 -6.10 -15.33
CA GLU A 173 0.92 -5.01 -15.72
C GLU A 173 0.65 -3.76 -14.89
N VAL A 174 1.65 -3.32 -14.15
CA VAL A 174 1.64 -2.10 -13.35
C VAL A 174 2.91 -1.29 -13.57
N HIS A 175 2.75 0.02 -13.61
CA HIS A 175 3.85 0.97 -13.72
C HIS A 175 3.90 1.85 -12.49
N PHE A 176 5.10 2.05 -11.96
CA PHE A 176 5.39 2.97 -10.87
C PHE A 176 6.47 3.96 -11.29
N LYS A 177 6.37 5.20 -10.86
CA LYS A 177 7.42 6.21 -11.01
C LYS A 177 7.35 7.24 -9.89
N ASN A 178 8.35 8.12 -9.83
CA ASN A 178 8.42 9.20 -8.85
C ASN A 178 8.19 8.71 -7.41
N ILE A 179 8.70 7.52 -7.08
CA ILE A 179 8.61 6.98 -5.73
C ILE A 179 9.55 7.78 -4.84
N LYS A 180 8.97 8.44 -3.83
CA LYS A 180 9.69 9.30 -2.89
C LYS A 180 9.30 8.94 -1.48
N ILE A 181 10.28 8.77 -0.63
CA ILE A 181 10.08 8.58 0.79
C ILE A 181 10.85 9.64 1.57
N LYS A 182 10.18 10.24 2.53
CA LYS A 182 10.73 11.21 3.48
C LYS A 182 10.50 10.65 4.88
N GLU A 183 11.57 10.51 5.64
CA GLU A 183 11.47 10.15 7.06
C GLU A 183 10.94 11.34 7.86
N LEU A 184 10.06 11.04 8.81
CA LEU A 184 9.53 11.98 9.78
C LEU A 184 10.22 11.76 11.13
N ASP A 185 10.42 12.85 11.89
CA ASP A 185 11.09 12.83 13.21
C ASP A 185 10.18 12.26 14.31
#